data_f687b92c31f1766d218a34b52bba502d
#
_entry.id   f687b92c31f1766d218a34b52bba502d
#
_cell.length_a   1.000
_cell.length_b   1.000
_cell.length_c   1.000
_cell.angle_alpha   90.00
_cell.angle_beta   90.00
_cell.angle_gamma   90.00
#
_symmetry.space_group_name_H-M   'P 1'
#
loop_
_entity.id
_entity.type
_entity.pdbx_description
1 polymer ?
#
loop_
_entity_poly.entity_id
_entity_poly.type
_entity_poly.pdbx_seq_one_letter_code
_entity_poly.pdbx_strand_id
1 'polypeptide(L)'
;MPQTPSVLSCVFVTVFTLTGSMLAQEIVAHRGASHDAPENTLAAFRLAWEQGADAIEGDFRLTADGQVVCLHDADTRRVTGGEADWKVSEVTLAKLRTLDVGKWKREAFTGERIPTLAEVLAIIPPGKKLFLEIKGGPELVKPIRRVLVSSGISPQQIVIIAFDQNTVVEVRRLLPEVKVYWLVSYKQDKETGCWTPTADEVFQTLSRIRPHGLDTEANPEVVNRSFVDRLRREGYEFHVWTIDDGARARLFRDLGVDSITTNRPALIRQELQKPEVKQRNVGQERQ
;
A
#
# COMPACT_ATOMS: atom_id res chain seq x y z
N MET A 1 45.41 34.90 -58.26
CA MET A 1 45.38 34.21 -56.98
C MET A 1 43.93 34.11 -56.59
N PRO A 2 43.34 32.92 -56.54
CA PRO A 2 41.95 32.77 -56.15
C PRO A 2 41.82 32.72 -54.59
N GLN A 3 40.84 33.45 -54.06
CA GLN A 3 40.50 33.51 -52.68
C GLN A 3 39.63 32.29 -52.30
N THR A 4 40.03 31.56 -51.27
CA THR A 4 39.25 30.46 -50.69
C THR A 4 38.19 30.99 -49.76
N PRO A 5 36.91 30.48 -49.78
CA PRO A 5 35.90 30.88 -48.82
C PRO A 5 36.06 30.09 -47.48
N SER A 6 36.05 30.87 -46.42
CA SER A 6 36.03 30.33 -45.01
C SER A 6 34.69 29.77 -44.70
N VAL A 7 34.60 28.46 -44.40
CA VAL A 7 33.39 27.78 -43.95
C VAL A 7 33.27 27.92 -42.44
N LEU A 8 32.30 28.72 -42.00
CA LEU A 8 31.95 28.85 -40.56
C LEU A 8 31.11 27.67 -40.15
N SER A 9 31.69 26.75 -39.37
CA SER A 9 31.01 25.56 -38.86
C SER A 9 30.21 25.94 -37.59
N CYS A 10 28.87 26.06 -37.73
CA CYS A 10 27.98 26.21 -36.57
C CYS A 10 27.82 24.88 -35.89
N VAL A 11 28.37 24.75 -34.68
CA VAL A 11 28.12 23.62 -33.80
C VAL A 11 26.78 23.85 -33.05
N PHE A 12 25.75 23.12 -33.43
CA PHE A 12 24.50 23.08 -32.68
C PHE A 12 24.69 22.20 -31.46
N VAL A 13 24.75 22.80 -30.26
CA VAL A 13 24.69 22.09 -29.01
C VAL A 13 23.21 21.81 -28.67
N THR A 14 22.75 20.58 -28.92
CA THR A 14 21.43 20.12 -28.52
C THR A 14 21.46 19.84 -27.03
N VAL A 15 20.90 20.74 -26.22
CA VAL A 15 20.69 20.52 -24.79
C VAL A 15 19.50 19.57 -24.64
N PHE A 16 19.79 18.30 -24.40
CA PHE A 16 18.78 17.36 -23.94
C PHE A 16 18.39 17.70 -22.46
N THR A 17 17.29 18.43 -22.31
CA THR A 17 16.64 18.51 -21.00
C THR A 17 16.05 17.15 -20.68
N LEU A 18 16.72 16.37 -19.82
CA LEU A 18 16.12 15.23 -19.15
C LEU A 18 14.98 15.77 -18.26
N THR A 19 13.79 15.87 -18.83
CA THR A 19 12.58 15.95 -18.02
C THR A 19 12.43 14.59 -17.37
N GLY A 20 12.94 14.45 -16.13
CA GLY A 20 12.70 13.29 -15.32
C GLY A 20 11.18 13.12 -15.21
N SER A 21 10.65 12.07 -15.85
CA SER A 21 9.26 11.66 -15.66
C SER A 21 9.12 11.34 -14.16
N MET A 22 8.52 12.26 -13.40
CA MET A 22 8.11 11.93 -12.03
C MET A 22 7.10 10.79 -12.18
N LEU A 23 7.51 9.58 -11.78
CA LEU A 23 6.60 8.45 -11.74
C LEU A 23 5.44 8.87 -10.82
N ALA A 24 4.22 8.83 -11.35
CA ALA A 24 3.04 9.12 -10.56
C ALA A 24 2.97 8.12 -9.40
N GLN A 25 2.65 8.60 -8.20
CA GLN A 25 2.48 7.74 -7.03
C GLN A 25 1.43 6.68 -7.30
N GLU A 26 1.74 5.44 -6.94
CA GLU A 26 0.80 4.34 -7.02
C GLU A 26 -0.31 4.53 -5.96
N ILE A 27 -1.57 4.43 -6.37
CA ILE A 27 -2.72 4.49 -5.46
C ILE A 27 -3.13 3.08 -5.10
N VAL A 28 -3.01 2.76 -3.81
CA VAL A 28 -3.39 1.46 -3.25
C VAL A 28 -4.72 1.62 -2.50
N ALA A 29 -5.74 0.89 -2.90
CA ALA A 29 -7.07 0.96 -2.28
C ALA A 29 -7.10 0.08 -1.02
N HIS A 30 -7.09 0.70 0.17
CA HIS A 30 -7.08 0.07 1.49
C HIS A 30 -8.34 -0.76 1.73
N ARG A 31 -8.20 -2.10 1.77
CA ARG A 31 -9.32 -3.05 1.83
C ARG A 31 -10.32 -2.87 0.70
N GLY A 32 -9.84 -2.45 -0.48
CA GLY A 32 -10.63 -1.96 -1.60
C GLY A 32 -11.06 -0.51 -1.45
N ALA A 33 -12.07 -0.07 -2.19
CA ALA A 33 -12.68 1.26 -2.04
C ALA A 33 -13.54 1.31 -0.75
N SER A 34 -12.91 1.09 0.40
CA SER A 34 -13.56 0.80 1.68
C SER A 34 -14.33 1.97 2.28
N HIS A 35 -14.09 3.21 1.81
CA HIS A 35 -14.96 4.34 2.13
C HIS A 35 -16.37 4.15 1.57
N ASP A 36 -16.52 3.60 0.36
CA ASP A 36 -17.76 3.55 -0.38
C ASP A 36 -18.41 2.15 -0.39
N ALA A 37 -17.62 1.09 -0.23
CA ALA A 37 -18.07 -0.31 -0.22
C ALA A 37 -17.59 -1.04 1.06
N PRO A 38 -18.18 -2.21 1.41
CA PRO A 38 -17.76 -2.98 2.57
C PRO A 38 -16.32 -3.49 2.39
N GLU A 39 -15.46 -3.17 3.36
CA GLU A 39 -14.04 -3.52 3.33
C GLU A 39 -13.78 -5.00 3.10
N ASN A 40 -12.67 -5.33 2.42
CA ASN A 40 -12.23 -6.71 2.23
C ASN A 40 -13.24 -7.61 1.49
N THR A 41 -14.12 -7.03 0.66
CA THR A 41 -15.07 -7.77 -0.17
C THR A 41 -14.72 -7.65 -1.66
N LEU A 42 -15.23 -8.58 -2.47
CA LEU A 42 -15.07 -8.50 -3.92
C LEU A 42 -15.73 -7.24 -4.49
N ALA A 43 -16.84 -6.78 -3.91
CA ALA A 43 -17.48 -5.51 -4.29
C ALA A 43 -16.54 -4.30 -4.07
N ALA A 44 -15.87 -4.23 -2.90
CA ALA A 44 -14.93 -3.14 -2.62
C ALA A 44 -13.72 -3.16 -3.56
N PHE A 45 -13.21 -4.35 -3.89
CA PHE A 45 -12.07 -4.49 -4.79
C PHE A 45 -12.42 -4.12 -6.24
N ARG A 46 -13.59 -4.55 -6.74
CA ARG A 46 -14.06 -4.15 -8.08
C ARG A 46 -14.29 -2.64 -8.16
N LEU A 47 -14.94 -2.06 -7.15
CA LEU A 47 -15.14 -0.61 -7.08
C LEU A 47 -13.81 0.16 -7.05
N ALA A 48 -12.78 -0.39 -6.39
CA ALA A 48 -11.45 0.23 -6.40
C ALA A 48 -10.86 0.33 -7.82
N TRP A 49 -11.04 -0.72 -8.64
CA TRP A 49 -10.62 -0.69 -10.05
C TRP A 49 -11.40 0.37 -10.84
N GLU A 50 -12.72 0.46 -10.64
CA GLU A 50 -13.57 1.48 -11.27
C GLU A 50 -13.17 2.91 -10.86
N GLN A 51 -12.73 3.08 -9.61
CA GLN A 51 -12.21 4.34 -9.08
C GLN A 51 -10.76 4.64 -9.49
N GLY A 52 -10.16 3.79 -10.34
CA GLY A 52 -8.85 4.03 -10.92
C GLY A 52 -7.67 3.71 -10.00
N ALA A 53 -7.83 2.84 -9.00
CA ALA A 53 -6.71 2.36 -8.20
C ALA A 53 -5.68 1.60 -9.05
N ASP A 54 -4.40 1.69 -8.67
CA ASP A 54 -3.32 0.93 -9.32
C ASP A 54 -3.12 -0.42 -8.66
N ALA A 55 -3.43 -0.48 -7.37
CA ALA A 55 -3.43 -1.69 -6.57
C ALA A 55 -4.62 -1.70 -5.62
N ILE A 56 -5.02 -2.89 -5.19
CA ILE A 56 -5.86 -3.10 -4.02
C ILE A 56 -4.98 -3.57 -2.87
N GLU A 57 -5.39 -3.27 -1.65
CA GLU A 57 -4.84 -3.88 -0.46
C GLU A 57 -5.94 -4.71 0.20
N GLY A 58 -5.56 -5.82 0.83
CA GLY A 58 -6.47 -6.69 1.58
C GLY A 58 -5.76 -7.46 2.68
N ASP A 59 -6.50 -7.72 3.78
CA ASP A 59 -6.04 -8.37 4.99
C ASP A 59 -6.32 -9.88 4.96
N PHE A 60 -5.33 -10.73 5.17
CA PHE A 60 -5.51 -12.18 5.03
C PHE A 60 -5.23 -12.95 6.32
N ARG A 61 -6.15 -13.89 6.61
CA ARG A 61 -6.11 -14.77 7.78
C ARG A 61 -6.32 -16.23 7.38
N LEU A 62 -6.00 -17.13 8.31
CA LEU A 62 -6.17 -18.56 8.13
C LEU A 62 -7.40 -19.06 8.91
N THR A 63 -8.26 -19.83 8.26
CA THR A 63 -9.38 -20.52 8.89
C THR A 63 -8.94 -21.82 9.58
N ALA A 64 -9.81 -22.41 10.39
CA ALA A 64 -9.56 -23.70 11.05
C ALA A 64 -9.25 -24.84 10.07
N ASP A 65 -9.83 -24.81 8.87
CA ASP A 65 -9.60 -25.80 7.79
C ASP A 65 -8.52 -25.39 6.81
N GLY A 66 -7.67 -24.39 7.17
CA GLY A 66 -6.48 -24.00 6.45
C GLY A 66 -6.73 -23.20 5.15
N GLN A 67 -7.90 -22.56 5.02
CA GLN A 67 -8.20 -21.66 3.92
C GLN A 67 -7.70 -20.25 4.22
N VAL A 68 -7.15 -19.56 3.22
CA VAL A 68 -6.73 -18.16 3.34
C VAL A 68 -7.90 -17.27 2.94
N VAL A 69 -8.42 -16.49 3.88
CA VAL A 69 -9.60 -15.64 3.71
C VAL A 69 -9.26 -14.17 3.97
N CYS A 70 -10.04 -13.27 3.36
CA CYS A 70 -9.80 -11.83 3.44
C CYS A 70 -10.67 -11.21 4.54
N LEU A 71 -10.06 -10.87 5.68
CA LEU A 71 -10.70 -10.23 6.82
C LEU A 71 -9.68 -9.54 7.73
N HIS A 72 -9.95 -8.29 8.14
CA HIS A 72 -9.02 -7.53 8.99
C HIS A 72 -9.00 -8.05 10.44
N ASP A 73 -10.16 -8.14 11.09
CA ASP A 73 -10.24 -8.49 12.51
C ASP A 73 -10.02 -10.00 12.72
N ALA A 74 -9.66 -10.39 13.93
CA ALA A 74 -9.53 -11.80 14.26
C ALA A 74 -10.87 -12.51 14.35
N ASP A 75 -11.97 -11.75 14.42
CA ASP A 75 -13.34 -12.23 14.50
C ASP A 75 -14.25 -11.52 13.49
N THR A 76 -15.50 -12.00 13.41
CA THR A 76 -16.47 -11.55 12.40
C THR A 76 -17.41 -10.45 12.91
N ARG A 77 -17.31 -10.06 14.17
CA ARG A 77 -18.30 -9.22 14.87
C ARG A 77 -18.58 -7.89 14.16
N ARG A 78 -17.53 -7.17 13.80
CA ARG A 78 -17.68 -5.82 13.22
C ARG A 78 -18.28 -5.86 11.82
N VAL A 79 -17.81 -6.79 10.98
CA VAL A 79 -18.26 -6.89 9.58
C VAL A 79 -19.62 -7.56 9.40
N THR A 80 -20.19 -8.13 10.47
CA THR A 80 -21.55 -8.66 10.49
C THR A 80 -22.55 -7.74 11.20
N GLY A 81 -22.10 -6.55 11.65
CA GLY A 81 -22.95 -5.65 12.43
C GLY A 81 -23.29 -6.21 13.82
N GLY A 82 -22.52 -7.18 14.32
CA GLY A 82 -22.75 -7.84 15.60
C GLY A 82 -23.62 -9.11 15.54
N GLU A 83 -24.07 -9.53 14.35
CA GLU A 83 -24.90 -10.75 14.19
C GLU A 83 -24.12 -12.05 14.48
N ALA A 84 -22.78 -12.04 14.30
CA ALA A 84 -21.92 -13.17 14.59
C ALA A 84 -20.58 -12.69 15.16
N ASP A 85 -20.06 -13.44 16.15
CA ASP A 85 -18.77 -13.17 16.81
C ASP A 85 -17.93 -14.47 16.80
N TRP A 86 -17.42 -14.83 15.60
CA TRP A 86 -16.67 -16.06 15.43
C TRP A 86 -15.20 -15.73 15.12
N LYS A 87 -14.30 -16.34 15.89
CA LYS A 87 -12.88 -16.25 15.58
C LYS A 87 -12.56 -17.02 14.29
N VAL A 88 -11.94 -16.35 13.34
CA VAL A 88 -11.62 -16.91 12.01
C VAL A 88 -10.80 -18.19 12.12
N SER A 89 -9.84 -18.23 13.03
CA SER A 89 -8.97 -19.41 13.25
C SER A 89 -9.68 -20.64 13.87
N GLU A 90 -10.91 -20.46 14.38
CA GLU A 90 -11.66 -21.52 15.07
C GLU A 90 -12.83 -22.05 14.23
N VAL A 91 -13.09 -21.47 13.06
CA VAL A 91 -14.19 -21.86 12.16
C VAL A 91 -13.71 -22.21 10.76
N THR A 92 -14.49 -23.02 10.05
CA THR A 92 -14.20 -23.39 8.67
C THR A 92 -14.65 -22.32 7.69
N LEU A 93 -14.09 -22.34 6.47
CA LEU A 93 -14.55 -21.49 5.37
C LEU A 93 -16.06 -21.67 5.11
N ALA A 94 -16.55 -22.91 5.11
CA ALA A 94 -17.98 -23.19 4.91
C ALA A 94 -18.87 -22.45 5.92
N LYS A 95 -18.43 -22.38 7.18
CA LYS A 95 -19.12 -21.64 8.23
C LYS A 95 -19.07 -20.14 7.98
N LEU A 96 -17.89 -19.57 7.66
CA LEU A 96 -17.73 -18.13 7.36
C LEU A 96 -18.61 -17.70 6.18
N ARG A 97 -18.78 -18.55 5.17
CA ARG A 97 -19.59 -18.29 3.97
C ARG A 97 -21.09 -18.13 4.23
N THR A 98 -21.58 -18.49 5.44
CA THR A 98 -22.98 -18.25 5.80
C THR A 98 -23.25 -16.80 6.20
N LEU A 99 -22.19 -16.02 6.53
CA LEU A 99 -22.31 -14.65 7.01
C LEU A 99 -22.52 -13.67 5.87
N ASP A 100 -23.36 -12.66 6.09
CA ASP A 100 -23.43 -11.46 5.29
C ASP A 100 -22.45 -10.43 5.86
N VAL A 101 -21.46 -10.01 5.06
CA VAL A 101 -20.45 -9.01 5.46
C VAL A 101 -20.58 -7.70 4.69
N GLY A 102 -21.69 -7.51 3.99
CA GLY A 102 -21.95 -6.30 3.21
C GLY A 102 -23.03 -5.39 3.79
N LYS A 103 -24.09 -5.96 4.30
CA LYS A 103 -25.28 -5.24 4.76
C LYS A 103 -24.97 -4.18 5.83
N TRP A 104 -24.01 -4.44 6.73
CA TRP A 104 -23.60 -3.49 7.78
C TRP A 104 -23.11 -2.14 7.19
N LYS A 105 -22.56 -2.18 5.99
CA LYS A 105 -22.07 -0.98 5.30
C LYS A 105 -23.22 -0.20 4.64
N ARG A 106 -24.01 -0.90 3.81
CA ARG A 106 -25.24 -0.40 3.16
C ARG A 106 -26.08 -1.58 2.67
N GLU A 107 -27.41 -1.42 2.64
CA GLU A 107 -28.35 -2.44 2.15
C GLU A 107 -28.03 -2.92 0.72
N ALA A 108 -27.50 -2.05 -0.13
CA ALA A 108 -27.11 -2.37 -1.51
C ALA A 108 -26.00 -3.44 -1.60
N PHE A 109 -25.29 -3.72 -0.52
CA PHE A 109 -24.25 -4.74 -0.46
C PHE A 109 -24.70 -6.02 0.26
N THR A 110 -26.00 -6.15 0.51
CA THR A 110 -26.56 -7.38 1.11
C THR A 110 -26.17 -8.59 0.26
N GLY A 111 -25.66 -9.62 0.92
CA GLY A 111 -25.21 -10.85 0.26
C GLY A 111 -23.72 -10.96 0.00
N GLU A 112 -22.94 -9.89 0.24
CA GLU A 112 -21.47 -9.99 0.17
C GLU A 112 -20.95 -11.01 1.18
N ARG A 113 -19.91 -11.75 0.77
CA ARG A 113 -19.30 -12.82 1.56
C ARG A 113 -17.81 -12.52 1.79
N ILE A 114 -17.23 -13.11 2.84
CA ILE A 114 -15.79 -13.10 3.07
C ILE A 114 -15.12 -13.86 1.92
N PRO A 115 -14.29 -13.20 1.07
CA PRO A 115 -13.65 -13.88 -0.05
C PRO A 115 -12.41 -14.66 0.42
N THR A 116 -12.08 -15.71 -0.32
CA THR A 116 -10.78 -16.38 -0.23
C THR A 116 -9.72 -15.60 -1.01
N LEU A 117 -8.45 -15.84 -0.69
CA LEU A 117 -7.33 -15.28 -1.47
C LEU A 117 -7.45 -15.65 -2.97
N ALA A 118 -7.83 -16.89 -3.28
CA ALA A 118 -7.99 -17.34 -4.67
C ALA A 118 -9.04 -16.51 -5.43
N GLU A 119 -10.17 -16.17 -4.79
CA GLU A 119 -11.20 -15.33 -5.40
C GLU A 119 -10.75 -13.88 -5.57
N VAL A 120 -9.96 -13.34 -4.64
CA VAL A 120 -9.37 -12.01 -4.78
C VAL A 120 -8.38 -11.99 -5.94
N LEU A 121 -7.50 -12.99 -6.05
CA LEU A 121 -6.53 -13.09 -7.14
C LEU A 121 -7.21 -13.16 -8.52
N ALA A 122 -8.35 -13.86 -8.62
CA ALA A 122 -9.09 -14.05 -9.86
C ALA A 122 -9.68 -12.75 -10.44
N ILE A 123 -9.79 -11.68 -9.65
CA ILE A 123 -10.33 -10.40 -10.11
C ILE A 123 -9.28 -9.31 -10.30
N ILE A 124 -7.99 -9.64 -10.19
CA ILE A 124 -6.90 -8.68 -10.40
C ILE A 124 -6.66 -8.51 -11.90
N PRO A 125 -6.87 -7.32 -12.48
CA PRO A 125 -6.62 -7.12 -13.90
C PRO A 125 -5.13 -7.20 -14.24
N PRO A 126 -4.77 -7.50 -15.50
CA PRO A 126 -3.40 -7.41 -15.98
C PRO A 126 -2.77 -6.05 -15.67
N GLY A 127 -1.54 -6.04 -15.14
CA GLY A 127 -0.81 -4.82 -14.79
C GLY A 127 -1.24 -4.14 -13.48
N LYS A 128 -2.29 -4.63 -12.81
CA LYS A 128 -2.70 -4.19 -11.47
C LYS A 128 -2.09 -5.10 -10.40
N LYS A 129 -2.06 -4.63 -9.14
CA LYS A 129 -1.39 -5.34 -8.03
C LYS A 129 -2.32 -5.60 -6.86
N LEU A 130 -1.93 -6.58 -6.05
CA LEU A 130 -2.46 -6.82 -4.71
C LEU A 130 -1.35 -6.56 -3.68
N PHE A 131 -1.60 -5.67 -2.74
CA PHE A 131 -0.90 -5.58 -1.48
C PHE A 131 -1.59 -6.53 -0.50
N LEU A 132 -0.93 -7.65 -0.19
CA LEU A 132 -1.45 -8.73 0.62
C LEU A 132 -0.92 -8.58 2.05
N GLU A 133 -1.75 -8.08 2.98
CA GLU A 133 -1.35 -8.02 4.38
C GLU A 133 -1.55 -9.36 5.07
N ILE A 134 -0.51 -9.88 5.70
CA ILE A 134 -0.57 -11.09 6.52
C ILE A 134 -0.97 -10.71 7.95
N LYS A 135 -2.22 -11.01 8.32
CA LYS A 135 -2.78 -10.80 9.67
C LYS A 135 -2.54 -12.00 10.58
N GLY A 136 -1.29 -12.30 10.85
CA GLY A 136 -0.86 -13.42 11.69
C GLY A 136 0.65 -13.54 11.67
N GLY A 137 1.13 -14.73 11.96
CA GLY A 137 2.55 -15.03 11.99
C GLY A 137 3.03 -15.73 10.71
N PRO A 138 4.30 -16.20 10.72
CA PRO A 138 4.95 -16.84 9.58
C PRO A 138 4.26 -18.15 9.13
N GLU A 139 3.38 -18.72 9.94
CA GLU A 139 2.59 -19.92 9.60
C GLU A 139 1.67 -19.71 8.38
N LEU A 140 1.24 -18.45 8.10
CA LEU A 140 0.41 -18.13 6.94
C LEU A 140 1.19 -18.14 5.62
N VAL A 141 2.51 -17.99 5.64
CA VAL A 141 3.31 -17.83 4.41
C VAL A 141 3.21 -19.08 3.51
N LYS A 142 3.26 -20.29 4.08
CA LYS A 142 3.14 -21.53 3.30
C LYS A 142 1.75 -21.72 2.66
N PRO A 143 0.60 -21.53 3.39
CA PRO A 143 -0.72 -21.51 2.78
C PRO A 143 -0.85 -20.46 1.66
N ILE A 144 -0.42 -19.23 1.88
CA ILE A 144 -0.44 -18.17 0.87
C ILE A 144 0.38 -18.60 -0.37
N ARG A 145 1.62 -19.07 -0.19
CA ARG A 145 2.46 -19.55 -1.30
C ARG A 145 1.75 -20.60 -2.15
N ARG A 146 1.05 -21.56 -1.52
CA ARG A 146 0.29 -22.58 -2.26
C ARG A 146 -0.78 -21.96 -3.16
N VAL A 147 -1.53 -20.98 -2.64
CA VAL A 147 -2.57 -20.30 -3.42
C VAL A 147 -1.95 -19.46 -4.54
N LEU A 148 -0.86 -18.71 -4.29
CA LEU A 148 -0.19 -17.92 -5.32
C LEU A 148 0.34 -18.79 -6.46
N VAL A 149 0.99 -19.92 -6.15
CA VAL A 149 1.51 -20.85 -7.16
C VAL A 149 0.37 -21.46 -7.99
N SER A 150 -0.73 -21.87 -7.35
CA SER A 150 -1.85 -22.50 -8.06
C SER A 150 -2.69 -21.52 -8.89
N SER A 151 -2.67 -20.22 -8.56
CA SER A 151 -3.41 -19.20 -9.32
C SER A 151 -2.76 -18.82 -10.64
N GLY A 152 -1.45 -19.05 -10.79
CA GLY A 152 -0.68 -18.62 -11.96
C GLY A 152 -0.49 -17.10 -12.06
N ILE A 153 -0.83 -16.34 -11.03
CA ILE A 153 -0.62 -14.88 -11.03
C ILE A 153 0.88 -14.54 -11.08
N SER A 154 1.22 -13.49 -11.81
CA SER A 154 2.61 -13.02 -11.87
C SER A 154 3.08 -12.54 -10.49
N PRO A 155 4.27 -12.95 -10.01
CA PRO A 155 4.83 -12.45 -8.75
C PRO A 155 4.93 -10.91 -8.70
N GLN A 156 5.11 -10.23 -9.84
CA GLN A 156 5.18 -8.79 -9.94
C GLN A 156 3.84 -8.09 -9.66
N GLN A 157 2.72 -8.82 -9.69
CA GLN A 157 1.40 -8.33 -9.31
C GLN A 157 1.13 -8.47 -7.81
N ILE A 158 2.04 -9.08 -7.05
CA ILE A 158 1.88 -9.31 -5.61
C ILE A 158 2.95 -8.54 -4.84
N VAL A 159 2.49 -7.85 -3.81
CA VAL A 159 3.32 -7.26 -2.76
C VAL A 159 2.81 -7.81 -1.44
N ILE A 160 3.67 -8.42 -0.64
CA ILE A 160 3.29 -8.85 0.71
C ILE A 160 3.67 -7.76 1.69
N ILE A 161 2.77 -7.47 2.63
CA ILE A 161 3.02 -6.52 3.73
C ILE A 161 2.73 -7.20 5.06
N ALA A 162 3.51 -6.92 6.08
CA ALA A 162 3.33 -7.49 7.41
C ALA A 162 3.97 -6.63 8.52
N PHE A 163 3.31 -6.55 9.68
CA PHE A 163 3.89 -5.98 10.90
C PHE A 163 4.90 -6.92 11.56
N ASP A 164 4.59 -8.22 11.56
CA ASP A 164 5.46 -9.22 12.20
C ASP A 164 6.76 -9.42 11.42
N GLN A 165 7.86 -9.15 12.09
CA GLN A 165 9.21 -9.20 11.51
C GLN A 165 9.62 -10.62 11.09
N ASN A 166 9.17 -11.65 11.82
CA ASN A 166 9.47 -13.04 11.47
C ASN A 166 8.71 -13.44 10.20
N THR A 167 7.50 -12.91 10.03
CA THR A 167 6.72 -13.08 8.79
C THR A 167 7.45 -12.47 7.60
N VAL A 168 8.00 -11.26 7.72
CA VAL A 168 8.80 -10.63 6.66
C VAL A 168 10.00 -11.49 6.28
N VAL A 169 10.74 -12.01 7.27
CA VAL A 169 11.89 -12.90 7.05
C VAL A 169 11.46 -14.20 6.36
N GLU A 170 10.34 -14.79 6.78
CA GLU A 170 9.84 -16.04 6.20
C GLU A 170 9.36 -15.84 4.75
N VAL A 171 8.72 -14.70 4.45
CA VAL A 171 8.35 -14.33 3.07
C VAL A 171 9.60 -14.21 2.21
N ARG A 172 10.62 -13.50 2.66
CA ARG A 172 11.90 -13.37 1.94
C ARG A 172 12.52 -14.74 1.62
N ARG A 173 12.37 -15.70 2.55
CA ARG A 173 12.92 -17.05 2.41
C ARG A 173 12.11 -17.94 1.45
N LEU A 174 10.76 -17.88 1.52
CA LEU A 174 9.88 -18.82 0.80
C LEU A 174 9.35 -18.28 -0.53
N LEU A 175 9.35 -16.96 -0.71
CA LEU A 175 8.81 -16.24 -1.86
C LEU A 175 9.81 -15.17 -2.34
N PRO A 176 11.05 -15.55 -2.68
CA PRO A 176 12.09 -14.56 -3.03
C PRO A 176 11.77 -13.72 -4.26
N GLU A 177 10.84 -14.18 -5.10
CA GLU A 177 10.35 -13.49 -6.30
C GLU A 177 9.27 -12.44 -6.02
N VAL A 178 8.70 -12.42 -4.80
CA VAL A 178 7.64 -11.49 -4.39
C VAL A 178 8.23 -10.39 -3.53
N LYS A 179 7.85 -9.15 -3.78
CA LYS A 179 8.23 -8.03 -2.90
C LYS A 179 7.56 -8.17 -1.54
N VAL A 180 8.29 -7.83 -0.48
CA VAL A 180 7.74 -7.73 0.87
C VAL A 180 8.16 -6.41 1.51
N TYR A 181 7.21 -5.70 2.11
CA TYR A 181 7.45 -4.50 2.88
C TYR A 181 7.11 -4.73 4.35
N TRP A 182 7.88 -4.09 5.21
CA TRP A 182 7.61 -4.13 6.63
C TRP A 182 6.66 -2.99 7.01
N LEU A 183 5.55 -3.35 7.68
CA LEU A 183 4.57 -2.38 8.19
C LEU A 183 5.02 -1.80 9.52
N VAL A 184 4.93 -0.47 9.66
CA VAL A 184 5.25 0.23 10.90
C VAL A 184 4.19 1.27 11.23
N SER A 185 3.68 1.21 12.48
CA SER A 185 2.91 2.28 13.10
C SER A 185 3.70 2.92 14.24
N TYR A 186 3.32 4.14 14.60
CA TYR A 186 3.99 4.89 15.65
C TYR A 186 3.05 5.17 16.81
N LYS A 187 3.59 5.09 18.02
CA LYS A 187 2.87 5.45 19.25
C LYS A 187 3.62 6.56 19.97
N GLN A 188 2.93 7.64 20.29
CA GLN A 188 3.49 8.71 21.08
C GLN A 188 3.36 8.40 22.58
N ASP A 189 4.43 8.47 23.30
CA ASP A 189 4.43 8.45 24.75
C ASP A 189 3.85 9.77 25.27
N LYS A 190 2.84 9.71 26.11
CA LYS A 190 2.09 10.90 26.56
C LYS A 190 2.86 11.76 27.56
N GLU A 191 3.84 11.19 28.27
CA GLU A 191 4.62 11.90 29.29
C GLU A 191 5.83 12.57 28.67
N THR A 192 6.53 11.87 27.77
CA THR A 192 7.76 12.35 27.16
C THR A 192 7.56 13.04 25.81
N GLY A 193 6.41 12.80 25.16
CA GLY A 193 6.14 13.24 23.79
C GLY A 193 6.92 12.48 22.72
N CYS A 194 7.73 11.49 23.10
CA CYS A 194 8.56 10.73 22.19
C CYS A 194 7.74 9.71 21.39
N TRP A 195 8.06 9.57 20.10
CA TRP A 195 7.47 8.55 19.22
C TRP A 195 8.24 7.22 19.28
N THR A 196 7.53 6.11 19.32
CA THR A 196 8.09 4.76 19.24
C THR A 196 7.41 3.95 18.13
N PRO A 197 8.15 3.16 17.33
CA PRO A 197 9.61 3.13 17.32
C PRO A 197 10.22 4.46 16.88
N THR A 198 11.40 4.77 17.35
CA THR A 198 12.22 5.89 16.87
C THR A 198 12.73 5.63 15.45
N ALA A 199 13.16 6.66 14.74
CA ALA A 199 13.75 6.48 13.41
C ALA A 199 14.92 5.48 13.43
N ASP A 200 15.82 5.56 14.43
CA ASP A 200 16.96 4.65 14.50
C ASP A 200 16.55 3.20 14.75
N GLU A 201 15.53 2.94 15.58
CA GLU A 201 14.99 1.58 15.77
C GLU A 201 14.36 1.03 14.49
N VAL A 202 13.70 1.88 13.70
CA VAL A 202 13.18 1.50 12.38
C VAL A 202 14.33 1.07 11.46
N PHE A 203 15.37 1.87 11.33
CA PHE A 203 16.52 1.55 10.47
C PHE A 203 17.34 0.35 10.94
N GLN A 204 17.49 0.16 12.25
CA GLN A 204 18.11 -1.06 12.81
C GLN A 204 17.29 -2.30 12.44
N THR A 205 15.98 -2.21 12.53
CA THR A 205 15.09 -3.31 12.15
C THR A 205 15.15 -3.61 10.66
N LEU A 206 15.06 -2.58 9.80
CA LEU A 206 15.20 -2.71 8.35
C LEU A 206 16.51 -3.43 7.96
N SER A 207 17.62 -3.01 8.56
CA SER A 207 18.93 -3.64 8.32
C SER A 207 18.98 -5.13 8.72
N ARG A 208 18.25 -5.51 9.78
CA ARG A 208 18.20 -6.87 10.30
C ARG A 208 17.31 -7.79 9.46
N ILE A 209 16.06 -7.36 9.13
CA ILE A 209 15.08 -8.21 8.44
C ILE A 209 15.14 -8.09 6.92
N ARG A 210 15.77 -7.04 6.40
CA ARG A 210 16.04 -6.77 4.98
C ARG A 210 14.80 -6.92 4.08
N PRO A 211 13.70 -6.19 4.32
CA PRO A 211 12.57 -6.15 3.40
C PRO A 211 12.98 -5.44 2.10
N HIS A 212 12.10 -5.41 1.10
CA HIS A 212 12.32 -4.58 -0.10
C HIS A 212 12.01 -3.10 0.16
N GLY A 213 11.16 -2.80 1.14
CA GLY A 213 10.77 -1.44 1.50
C GLY A 213 10.09 -1.34 2.86
N LEU A 214 9.80 -0.12 3.22
CA LEU A 214 9.03 0.26 4.39
C LEU A 214 7.65 0.74 3.96
N ASP A 215 6.60 0.19 4.56
CA ASP A 215 5.23 0.68 4.43
C ASP A 215 4.76 1.18 5.80
N THR A 216 4.69 2.50 5.97
CA THR A 216 4.60 3.10 7.29
C THR A 216 3.38 3.99 7.45
N GLU A 217 2.90 4.10 8.69
CA GLU A 217 1.91 5.10 9.03
C GLU A 217 2.37 6.49 8.58
N ALA A 218 1.47 7.24 7.95
CA ALA A 218 1.74 8.59 7.42
C ALA A 218 1.84 9.63 8.55
N ASN A 219 2.87 9.52 9.40
CA ASN A 219 3.14 10.42 10.51
C ASN A 219 4.27 11.42 10.15
N PRO A 220 3.96 12.70 9.84
CA PRO A 220 4.97 13.66 9.39
C PRO A 220 5.94 14.09 10.50
N GLU A 221 5.63 13.85 11.79
CA GLU A 221 6.54 14.15 12.89
C GLU A 221 7.72 13.16 12.95
N VAL A 222 7.51 11.93 12.45
CA VAL A 222 8.57 10.93 12.37
C VAL A 222 9.10 10.82 10.93
N VAL A 223 8.18 10.71 9.97
CA VAL A 223 8.50 10.48 8.55
C VAL A 223 8.65 11.83 7.83
N ASN A 224 9.80 12.46 8.03
CA ASN A 224 10.18 13.75 7.45
C ASN A 224 11.21 13.57 6.32
N ARG A 225 11.67 14.66 5.71
CA ARG A 225 12.64 14.66 4.61
C ARG A 225 13.92 13.87 4.96
N SER A 226 14.49 14.08 6.13
CA SER A 226 15.73 13.40 6.53
C SER A 226 15.56 11.89 6.70
N PHE A 227 14.39 11.46 7.19
CA PHE A 227 14.01 10.05 7.27
C PHE A 227 13.92 9.42 5.87
N VAL A 228 13.20 10.07 4.95
CA VAL A 228 13.02 9.57 3.59
C VAL A 228 14.34 9.54 2.82
N ASP A 229 15.18 10.58 2.95
CA ASP A 229 16.49 10.62 2.31
C ASP A 229 17.41 9.50 2.81
N ARG A 230 17.34 9.15 4.11
CA ARG A 230 18.06 8.00 4.66
C ARG A 230 17.53 6.69 4.09
N LEU A 231 16.20 6.51 4.05
CA LEU A 231 15.55 5.32 3.52
C LEU A 231 15.98 5.05 2.07
N ARG A 232 15.98 6.10 1.23
CA ARG A 232 16.41 6.02 -0.17
C ARG A 232 17.90 5.72 -0.33
N ARG A 233 18.77 6.33 0.49
CA ARG A 233 20.21 6.02 0.47
C ARG A 233 20.52 4.57 0.84
N GLU A 234 19.73 3.99 1.75
CA GLU A 234 19.86 2.59 2.15
C GLU A 234 19.17 1.61 1.16
N GLY A 235 18.52 2.12 0.09
CA GLY A 235 17.97 1.34 -1.02
C GLY A 235 16.58 0.76 -0.77
N TYR A 236 15.84 1.26 0.21
CA TYR A 236 14.49 0.81 0.50
C TYR A 236 13.44 1.59 -0.30
N GLU A 237 12.39 0.89 -0.74
CA GLU A 237 11.17 1.49 -1.27
C GLU A 237 10.36 2.11 -0.12
N PHE A 238 9.57 3.17 -0.43
CA PHE A 238 8.87 3.95 0.58
C PHE A 238 7.37 4.06 0.27
N HIS A 239 6.55 3.51 1.16
CA HIS A 239 5.10 3.44 1.05
C HIS A 239 4.45 3.96 2.32
N VAL A 240 3.23 4.50 2.22
CA VAL A 240 2.51 5.05 3.39
C VAL A 240 1.03 4.68 3.41
N TRP A 241 0.50 4.52 4.63
CA TRP A 241 -0.91 4.25 4.95
C TRP A 241 -1.35 5.03 6.20
N THR A 242 -2.63 5.26 6.48
CA THR A 242 -3.72 5.33 5.53
C THR A 242 -4.01 6.81 5.32
N ILE A 243 -4.01 7.30 4.11
CA ILE A 243 -4.21 8.72 3.79
C ILE A 243 -5.53 8.91 3.05
N ASP A 244 -6.48 9.63 3.67
CA ASP A 244 -7.80 9.90 3.13
C ASP A 244 -8.06 11.39 2.86
N ASP A 245 -7.07 12.25 3.08
CA ASP A 245 -7.14 13.68 2.81
C ASP A 245 -6.07 14.15 1.80
N GLY A 246 -6.45 15.11 0.97
CA GLY A 246 -5.59 15.57 -0.12
C GLY A 246 -4.36 16.36 0.32
N ALA A 247 -4.41 17.05 1.46
CA ALA A 247 -3.27 17.84 1.92
C ALA A 247 -2.13 16.93 2.38
N ARG A 248 -2.47 15.90 3.15
CA ARG A 248 -1.51 14.86 3.58
C ARG A 248 -0.99 14.05 2.40
N ALA A 249 -1.86 13.73 1.43
CA ALA A 249 -1.44 13.02 0.20
C ALA A 249 -0.38 13.83 -0.58
N ARG A 250 -0.59 15.13 -0.75
CA ARG A 250 0.38 16.01 -1.41
C ARG A 250 1.70 16.13 -0.61
N LEU A 251 1.61 16.24 0.74
CA LEU A 251 2.80 16.26 1.60
C LEU A 251 3.68 15.02 1.36
N PHE A 252 3.11 13.82 1.38
CA PHE A 252 3.85 12.58 1.19
C PHE A 252 4.29 12.37 -0.28
N ARG A 253 3.51 12.84 -1.26
CA ARG A 253 3.97 12.93 -2.67
C ARG A 253 5.26 13.76 -2.75
N ASP A 254 5.28 14.95 -2.13
CA ASP A 254 6.42 15.88 -2.17
C ASP A 254 7.63 15.36 -1.38
N LEU A 255 7.41 14.44 -0.44
CA LEU A 255 8.46 13.64 0.20
C LEU A 255 9.00 12.54 -0.71
N GLY A 256 8.32 12.20 -1.80
CA GLY A 256 8.76 11.20 -2.78
C GLY A 256 8.33 9.77 -2.42
N VAL A 257 7.12 9.59 -1.88
CA VAL A 257 6.54 8.26 -1.64
C VAL A 257 6.30 7.50 -2.95
N ASP A 258 6.49 6.19 -2.96
CA ASP A 258 6.22 5.33 -4.12
C ASP A 258 4.72 5.02 -4.24
N SER A 259 4.04 4.73 -3.11
CA SER A 259 2.61 4.51 -3.10
C SER A 259 1.92 5.10 -1.88
N ILE A 260 0.63 5.40 -2.04
CA ILE A 260 -0.26 5.88 -0.98
C ILE A 260 -1.43 4.91 -0.86
N THR A 261 -1.57 4.30 0.32
CA THR A 261 -2.71 3.46 0.68
C THR A 261 -3.84 4.32 1.25
N THR A 262 -5.06 4.19 0.68
CA THR A 262 -6.20 5.05 0.99
C THR A 262 -7.54 4.31 0.93
N ASN A 263 -8.50 4.72 1.77
CA ASN A 263 -9.89 4.27 1.67
C ASN A 263 -10.65 4.95 0.51
N ARG A 264 -10.08 6.02 -0.10
CA ARG A 264 -10.73 6.91 -1.07
C ARG A 264 -9.92 7.07 -2.36
N PRO A 265 -9.72 5.98 -3.14
CA PRO A 265 -8.79 6.01 -4.27
C PRO A 265 -9.10 7.08 -5.31
N ALA A 266 -10.38 7.31 -5.67
CA ALA A 266 -10.75 8.37 -6.61
C ALA A 266 -10.40 9.77 -6.11
N LEU A 267 -10.67 10.06 -4.82
CA LEU A 267 -10.36 11.36 -4.22
C LEU A 267 -8.84 11.62 -4.24
N ILE A 268 -8.05 10.67 -3.76
CA ILE A 268 -6.61 10.84 -3.67
C ILE A 268 -5.98 10.95 -5.07
N ARG A 269 -6.48 10.20 -6.06
CA ARG A 269 -6.06 10.35 -7.46
C ARG A 269 -6.26 11.79 -7.97
N GLN A 270 -7.42 12.38 -7.73
CA GLN A 270 -7.72 13.76 -8.12
C GLN A 270 -6.82 14.77 -7.41
N GLU A 271 -6.59 14.57 -6.11
CA GLU A 271 -5.76 15.50 -5.32
C GLU A 271 -4.28 15.50 -5.75
N LEU A 272 -3.75 14.33 -6.12
CA LEU A 272 -2.36 14.23 -6.59
C LEU A 272 -2.16 14.78 -8.00
N GLN A 273 -3.21 14.86 -8.83
CA GLN A 273 -3.16 15.47 -10.15
C GLN A 273 -3.21 17.01 -10.13
N LYS A 274 -3.61 17.61 -9.00
CA LYS A 274 -3.60 19.07 -8.87
C LYS A 274 -2.17 19.59 -8.93
N PRO A 275 -1.91 20.67 -9.70
CA PRO A 275 -0.59 21.29 -9.75
C PRO A 275 -0.17 21.77 -8.35
N GLU A 276 1.13 21.80 -8.11
CA GLU A 276 1.69 22.40 -6.89
C GLU A 276 1.19 23.84 -6.74
N VAL A 277 0.52 24.13 -5.64
CA VAL A 277 0.24 25.51 -5.26
C VAL A 277 1.56 26.10 -4.78
N LYS A 278 2.32 26.76 -5.67
CA LYS A 278 3.48 27.56 -5.25
C LYS A 278 3.01 28.51 -4.17
N GLN A 279 3.47 28.29 -2.94
CA GLN A 279 3.26 29.28 -1.88
C GLN A 279 3.78 30.61 -2.41
N ARG A 280 2.89 31.56 -2.69
CA ARG A 280 3.29 32.95 -2.94
C ARG A 280 4.01 33.41 -1.68
N ASN A 281 5.29 33.69 -1.80
CA ASN A 281 6.06 34.38 -0.78
C ASN A 281 5.32 35.70 -0.45
N VAL A 282 4.48 35.69 0.58
CA VAL A 282 3.96 36.89 1.23
C VAL A 282 5.08 37.41 2.13
N GLY A 283 6.04 38.07 1.54
CA GLY A 283 7.20 38.57 2.29
C GLY A 283 8.11 39.46 1.45
N GLN A 284 7.54 40.47 0.74
CA GLN A 284 8.30 41.65 0.31
C GLN A 284 7.33 42.74 -0.18
N GLU A 285 6.60 43.36 0.76
CA GLU A 285 6.05 44.70 0.58
C GLU A 285 5.95 45.35 1.97
N ARG A 286 7.06 45.83 2.49
CA ARG A 286 7.15 46.95 3.46
C ARG A 286 8.52 47.58 3.28
N GLN A 287 8.60 48.54 2.39
CA GLN A 287 9.46 49.70 2.49
C GLN A 287 8.61 50.95 2.37
#